data_8984010c5093ffada444b6510d5b2864
#
_entry.id   8984010c5093ffada444b6510d5b2864
#
_cell.length_a   1.000
_cell.length_b   1.000
_cell.length_c   1.000
_cell.angle_alpha   90.00
_cell.angle_beta   90.00
_cell.angle_gamma   90.00
#
_symmetry.space_group_name_H-M   'P 1'
#
loop_
_entity.id
_entity.type
_entity.pdbx_description
1 polymer ?
#
loop_
_entity_poly.entity_id
_entity_poly.type
_entity_poly.pdbx_seq_one_letter_code
_entity_poly.pdbx_strand_id
1 'polypeptide(L)'
;MSSASSQRGSGRLARLRTRDFDRIHRQPARRERSRRFQVLARPNGLERARWGISVKAKLGNAVVRNRVKRRLREMLRAAALPAGWDFVVQPRDARVATADFAELALELRALLGKTLAEEGG
;
A
#
# COMPACT_ATOMS: atom_id res chain seq x y z
N MET A 1 20.34 -8.83 17.67
CA MET A 1 20.03 -8.51 17.40
C MET A 1 19.43 -8.29 16.97
N SER A 2 19.37 -8.44 16.77
CA SER A 2 18.80 -8.11 16.25
C SER A 2 18.45 -7.90 15.56
N SER A 3 18.53 -7.96 15.47
CA SER A 3 18.16 -7.59 14.79
C SER A 3 17.74 -7.63 14.06
N ALA A 4 17.97 -7.97 13.98
CA ALA A 4 17.58 -7.93 13.32
C ALA A 4 17.00 -7.84 12.82
N SER A 5 16.81 -7.83 12.94
CA SER A 5 16.20 -7.64 12.59
C SER A 5 15.86 -7.12 12.06
N SER A 6 16.08 -6.85 12.21
CA SER A 6 15.72 -6.27 11.70
C SER A 6 15.63 -6.17 10.74
N GLN A 7 15.96 -6.52 10.22
CA GLN A 7 15.79 -6.45 9.34
C GLN A 7 15.10 -6.65 8.79
N ARG A 8 15.05 -7.02 9.09
CA ARG A 8 14.25 -7.18 8.64
C ARG A 8 13.58 -6.43 8.54
N GLY A 9 13.76 -6.04 9.20
CA GLY A 9 12.88 -5.14 9.09
C GLY A 9 12.98 -4.43 7.94
N SER A 10 14.09 -4.23 7.66
CA SER A 10 14.25 -3.53 6.64
C SER A 10 13.39 -3.97 5.65
N GLY A 11 13.00 -3.46 4.96
CA GLY A 11 12.21 -3.84 3.99
C GLY A 11 11.19 -4.86 4.32
N ARG A 12 11.24 -5.29 5.48
CA ARG A 12 10.28 -6.25 5.88
C ARG A 12 8.96 -5.56 6.07
N LEU A 13 7.99 -6.00 5.35
CA LEU A 13 6.65 -5.45 5.45
C LEU A 13 5.79 -6.39 6.24
N ALA A 14 4.93 -5.85 7.08
CA ALA A 14 3.98 -6.65 7.81
C ALA A 14 2.60 -6.34 7.28
N ARG A 15 1.73 -7.33 7.25
CA ARG A 15 0.36 -7.10 6.82
C ARG A 15 -0.44 -6.50 7.95
N LEU A 16 -1.36 -5.62 7.61
CA LEU A 16 -2.25 -5.04 8.58
C LEU A 16 -3.25 -6.05 9.09
N ARG A 17 -3.59 -5.95 10.35
CA ARG A 17 -4.67 -6.73 10.91
C ARG A 17 -5.99 -6.05 10.58
N THR A 18 -7.07 -6.81 10.66
CA THR A 18 -8.37 -6.30 10.30
C THR A 18 -8.75 -5.01 11.03
N ARG A 19 -8.50 -4.95 12.34
CA ARG A 19 -8.87 -3.77 13.10
C ARG A 19 -8.08 -2.53 12.68
N ASP A 20 -6.80 -2.72 12.34
CA ASP A 20 -5.99 -1.59 11.90
C ASP A 20 -6.43 -1.12 10.53
N PHE A 21 -6.82 -2.06 9.69
CA PHE A 21 -7.34 -1.80 8.37
C PHE A 21 -8.58 -0.92 8.48
N ASP A 22 -9.51 -1.31 9.37
CA ASP A 22 -10.73 -0.55 9.55
C ASP A 22 -10.46 0.86 10.08
N ARG A 23 -9.48 0.97 10.98
CA ARG A 23 -9.14 2.26 11.54
C ARG A 23 -8.63 3.21 10.46
N ILE A 24 -7.76 2.69 9.58
CA ILE A 24 -7.23 3.52 8.52
C ILE A 24 -8.32 3.97 7.57
N HIS A 25 -9.28 3.10 7.29
CA HIS A 25 -10.39 3.46 6.42
C HIS A 25 -11.25 4.54 7.03
N ARG A 26 -11.49 4.47 8.33
CA ARG A 26 -12.35 5.45 8.98
C ARG A 26 -11.64 6.76 9.25
N GLN A 27 -10.36 6.70 9.59
CA GLN A 27 -9.63 7.90 9.99
C GLN A 27 -8.22 7.91 9.40
N PRO A 28 -8.09 8.07 8.09
CA PRO A 28 -6.76 8.15 7.50
C PRO A 28 -6.14 9.50 7.85
N ALA A 29 -4.85 9.50 8.16
CA ALA A 29 -4.14 10.74 8.37
C ALA A 29 -3.83 11.37 7.03
N ARG A 30 -3.59 10.54 6.01
CA ARG A 30 -3.29 10.99 4.68
C ARG A 30 -4.11 10.22 3.67
N ARG A 31 -4.51 10.88 2.60
CA ARG A 31 -5.24 10.23 1.53
C ARG A 31 -4.82 10.89 0.22
N GLU A 32 -4.34 10.08 -0.71
CA GLU A 32 -3.98 10.58 -2.02
C GLU A 32 -4.51 9.64 -3.08
N ARG A 33 -4.81 10.17 -4.22
CA ARG A 33 -5.34 9.41 -5.34
C ARG A 33 -4.56 9.70 -6.59
N SER A 34 -4.42 8.67 -7.41
CA SER A 34 -3.94 8.84 -8.75
C SER A 34 -5.03 8.29 -9.65
N ARG A 35 -4.73 8.18 -10.91
CA ARG A 35 -5.70 7.69 -11.89
C ARG A 35 -6.19 6.29 -11.55
N ARG A 36 -5.27 5.41 -11.15
CA ARG A 36 -5.61 3.99 -10.96
C ARG A 36 -5.52 3.51 -9.52
N PHE A 37 -5.04 4.33 -8.62
CA PHE A 37 -4.86 3.93 -7.22
C PHE A 37 -5.34 4.97 -6.24
N GLN A 38 -5.59 4.52 -5.02
CA GLN A 38 -5.78 5.40 -3.90
C GLN A 38 -4.95 4.83 -2.75
N VAL A 39 -4.27 5.71 -2.03
CA VAL A 39 -3.46 5.32 -0.87
C VAL A 39 -3.98 6.05 0.35
N LEU A 40 -4.21 5.29 1.40
CA LEU A 40 -4.53 5.83 2.71
C LEU A 40 -3.34 5.53 3.60
N ALA A 41 -2.96 6.47 4.45
CA ALA A 41 -1.81 6.25 5.32
C ALA A 41 -2.06 6.85 6.69
N ARG A 42 -1.40 6.27 7.67
CA ARG A 42 -1.55 6.68 9.05
C ARG A 42 -0.29 6.29 9.81
N PRO A 43 0.23 7.17 10.72
CA PRO A 43 1.38 6.78 11.54
C PRO A 43 1.00 5.61 12.44
N ASN A 44 1.93 4.70 12.67
CA ASN A 44 1.64 3.52 13.48
C ASN A 44 2.49 3.41 14.76
N GLY A 45 3.48 4.28 14.93
CA GLY A 45 4.30 4.24 16.12
C GLY A 45 5.24 3.04 16.22
N LEU A 46 5.38 2.30 15.14
CA LEU A 46 6.21 1.10 15.11
C LEU A 46 7.49 1.37 14.35
N GLU A 47 8.45 0.46 14.50
CA GLU A 47 9.70 0.56 13.76
C GLU A 47 9.66 -0.13 12.42
N ARG A 48 8.47 -0.39 11.93
CA ARG A 48 8.30 -1.04 10.65
C ARG A 48 7.11 -0.45 9.92
N ALA A 49 7.03 -0.72 8.63
CA ALA A 49 5.88 -0.33 7.84
C ALA A 49 4.92 -1.52 7.79
N ARG A 50 3.64 -1.22 7.79
CA ARG A 50 2.62 -2.25 7.60
C ARG A 50 1.76 -1.84 6.43
N TRP A 51 1.17 -2.81 5.75
CA TRP A 51 0.39 -2.52 4.55
C TRP A 51 -0.80 -3.45 4.44
N GLY A 52 -1.80 -2.98 3.72
CA GLY A 52 -2.95 -3.77 3.38
C GLY A 52 -3.41 -3.39 1.99
N ILE A 53 -4.13 -4.30 1.35
CA ILE A 53 -4.68 -4.07 0.02
C ILE A 53 -6.17 -4.24 0.11
N SER A 54 -6.92 -3.27 -0.38
CA SER A 54 -8.37 -3.31 -0.35
C SER A 54 -8.88 -3.34 -1.80
N VAL A 55 -9.47 -4.45 -2.20
CA VAL A 55 -10.02 -4.60 -3.54
C VAL A 55 -11.50 -4.83 -3.42
N LYS A 56 -12.29 -3.87 -3.89
CA LYS A 56 -13.74 -3.97 -3.78
C LYS A 56 -14.28 -5.02 -4.75
N ALA A 57 -15.38 -5.66 -4.34
CA ALA A 57 -15.99 -6.70 -5.14
C ALA A 57 -16.39 -6.20 -6.54
N LYS A 58 -16.81 -4.97 -6.63
CA LYS A 58 -17.26 -4.41 -7.90
C LYS A 58 -16.13 -4.19 -8.91
N LEU A 59 -14.89 -4.33 -8.47
CA LEU A 59 -13.77 -4.14 -9.38
C LEU A 59 -13.75 -5.19 -10.48
N GLY A 60 -14.19 -6.40 -10.16
CA GLY A 60 -14.24 -7.48 -11.13
C GLY A 60 -14.49 -8.80 -10.44
N ASN A 61 -14.42 -9.88 -11.18
CA ASN A 61 -14.64 -11.20 -10.61
C ASN A 61 -13.42 -11.63 -9.79
N ALA A 62 -13.52 -12.82 -9.18
CA ALA A 62 -12.46 -13.29 -8.29
C ALA A 62 -11.11 -13.42 -8.99
N VAL A 63 -11.11 -13.83 -10.25
CA VAL A 63 -9.85 -13.98 -10.99
C VAL A 63 -9.17 -12.62 -11.15
N VAL A 64 -9.94 -11.63 -11.55
CA VAL A 64 -9.42 -10.27 -11.74
C VAL A 64 -8.91 -9.73 -10.41
N ARG A 65 -9.71 -9.87 -9.35
CA ARG A 65 -9.32 -9.34 -8.05
C ARG A 65 -8.06 -10.00 -7.51
N ASN A 66 -7.93 -11.31 -7.70
CA ASN A 66 -6.75 -12.02 -7.23
C ASN A 66 -5.51 -11.59 -8.00
N ARG A 67 -5.64 -11.36 -9.29
CA ARG A 67 -4.53 -10.88 -10.11
C ARG A 67 -4.08 -9.49 -9.67
N VAL A 68 -5.04 -8.61 -9.39
CA VAL A 68 -4.74 -7.27 -8.91
C VAL A 68 -4.00 -7.35 -7.57
N LYS A 69 -4.50 -8.17 -6.64
CA LYS A 69 -3.86 -8.31 -5.34
C LYS A 69 -2.42 -8.79 -5.46
N ARG A 70 -2.19 -9.77 -6.34
CA ARG A 70 -0.85 -10.30 -6.54
C ARG A 70 0.09 -9.23 -7.08
N ARG A 71 -0.36 -8.47 -8.05
CA ARG A 71 0.44 -7.42 -8.63
C ARG A 71 0.77 -6.34 -7.61
N LEU A 72 -0.23 -5.95 -6.81
CA LEU A 72 0.00 -4.94 -5.78
C LEU A 72 0.98 -5.42 -4.72
N ARG A 73 0.90 -6.69 -4.33
CA ARG A 73 1.86 -7.22 -3.38
C ARG A 73 3.28 -7.13 -3.91
N GLU A 74 3.46 -7.44 -5.18
CA GLU A 74 4.78 -7.34 -5.78
C GLU A 74 5.29 -5.92 -5.82
N MET A 75 4.42 -4.98 -6.16
CA MET A 75 4.80 -3.58 -6.19
C MET A 75 5.18 -3.08 -4.81
N LEU A 76 4.42 -3.47 -3.80
CA LEU A 76 4.68 -3.02 -2.43
C LEU A 76 5.96 -3.63 -1.87
N ARG A 77 6.27 -4.86 -2.24
CA ARG A 77 7.53 -5.46 -1.81
C ARG A 77 8.72 -4.71 -2.38
N ALA A 78 8.59 -4.26 -3.61
CA ALA A 78 9.67 -3.55 -4.26
C ALA A 78 9.76 -2.10 -3.80
N ALA A 79 8.68 -1.56 -3.25
CA ALA A 79 8.67 -0.19 -2.79
C ALA A 79 9.31 -0.12 -1.41
N ALA A 80 10.17 0.85 -1.21
CA ALA A 80 10.82 1.03 0.09
C ALA A 80 9.89 1.85 0.97
N LEU A 81 8.95 1.20 1.62
CA LEU A 81 8.00 1.90 2.47
C LEU A 81 8.67 2.32 3.77
N PRO A 82 8.49 3.57 4.18
CA PRO A 82 9.14 4.04 5.40
C PRO A 82 8.53 3.44 6.65
N ALA A 83 9.38 3.14 7.62
CA ALA A 83 8.93 2.63 8.90
C ALA A 83 8.07 3.67 9.59
N GLY A 84 7.20 3.22 10.46
CA GLY A 84 6.37 4.12 11.24
C GLY A 84 5.05 4.47 10.62
N TRP A 85 4.72 3.87 9.48
CA TRP A 85 3.47 4.15 8.79
C TRP A 85 2.72 2.89 8.42
N ASP A 86 1.40 2.98 8.44
CA ASP A 86 0.52 1.97 7.89
C ASP A 86 -0.05 2.50 6.60
N PHE A 87 -0.15 1.63 5.59
CA PHE A 87 -0.67 2.01 4.28
C PHE A 87 -1.76 1.06 3.85
N VAL A 88 -2.80 1.61 3.24
CA VAL A 88 -3.80 0.80 2.56
C VAL A 88 -3.83 1.27 1.12
N VAL A 89 -3.63 0.34 0.20
CA VAL A 89 -3.62 0.63 -1.22
C VAL A 89 -4.88 0.06 -1.84
N GLN A 90 -5.59 0.89 -2.58
CA GLN A 90 -6.83 0.49 -3.24
C GLN A 90 -6.72 0.74 -4.73
N PRO A 91 -6.95 -0.28 -5.56
CA PRO A 91 -7.01 -0.04 -7.00
C PRO A 91 -8.35 0.60 -7.33
N ARG A 92 -8.34 1.53 -8.26
CA ARG A 92 -9.55 2.25 -8.66
C ARG A 92 -10.07 1.81 -10.02
N ASP A 93 -9.35 0.95 -10.71
CA ASP A 93 -9.67 0.56 -12.06
C ASP A 93 -9.30 -0.89 -12.26
N ALA A 94 -10.21 -1.65 -12.85
CA ALA A 94 -9.99 -3.08 -13.12
C ALA A 94 -8.81 -3.30 -14.06
N ARG A 95 -8.45 -2.31 -14.84
CA ARG A 95 -7.32 -2.42 -15.77
C ARG A 95 -5.98 -2.58 -15.07
N VAL A 96 -5.95 -2.36 -13.75
CA VAL A 96 -4.75 -2.66 -12.97
C VAL A 96 -4.37 -4.13 -13.14
N ALA A 97 -5.34 -5.00 -13.44
CA ALA A 97 -5.07 -6.41 -13.63
C ALA A 97 -4.22 -6.68 -14.87
N THR A 98 -4.31 -5.85 -15.89
CA THR A 98 -3.69 -6.11 -17.18
C THR A 98 -2.78 -5.01 -17.71
N ALA A 99 -2.81 -3.83 -17.11
CA ALA A 99 -1.98 -2.73 -17.59
C ALA A 99 -0.50 -3.05 -17.39
N ASP A 100 0.35 -2.30 -18.06
CA ASP A 100 1.78 -2.51 -17.96
C ASP A 100 2.26 -2.41 -16.53
N PHE A 101 2.92 -3.46 -16.06
CA PHE A 101 3.34 -3.53 -14.67
C PHE A 101 4.30 -2.39 -14.28
N ALA A 102 5.26 -2.09 -15.15
CA ALA A 102 6.23 -1.05 -14.85
C ALA A 102 5.55 0.32 -14.71
N GLU A 103 4.59 0.61 -15.57
CA GLU A 103 3.86 1.85 -15.49
C GLU A 103 3.06 1.95 -14.21
N LEU A 104 2.41 0.84 -13.84
CA LEU A 104 1.64 0.81 -12.61
C LEU A 104 2.53 1.00 -11.40
N ALA A 105 3.69 0.36 -11.41
CA ALA A 105 4.62 0.47 -10.31
C ALA A 105 5.13 1.89 -10.15
N LEU A 106 5.39 2.57 -11.26
CA LEU A 106 5.82 3.96 -11.21
C LEU A 106 4.71 4.86 -10.68
N GLU A 107 3.50 4.62 -11.12
CA GLU A 107 2.37 5.41 -10.65
C GLU A 107 2.16 5.24 -9.15
N LEU A 108 2.22 4.00 -8.67
CA LEU A 108 2.02 3.73 -7.26
C LEU A 108 3.15 4.32 -6.42
N ARG A 109 4.38 4.18 -6.90
CA ARG A 109 5.51 4.74 -6.18
C ARG A 109 5.41 6.25 -6.07
N ALA A 110 5.02 6.91 -7.15
CA ALA A 110 4.86 8.35 -7.12
C ALA A 110 3.75 8.75 -6.15
N LEU A 111 2.67 7.97 -6.13
CA LEU A 111 1.56 8.24 -5.24
C LEU A 111 1.95 8.06 -3.78
N LEU A 112 2.73 7.02 -3.48
CA LEU A 112 3.23 6.80 -2.13
C LEU A 112 4.12 7.95 -1.70
N GLY A 113 4.99 8.40 -2.60
CA GLY A 113 5.86 9.53 -2.31
C GLY A 113 5.08 10.79 -2.03
N LYS A 114 4.03 11.01 -2.82
CA LYS A 114 3.19 12.19 -2.64
C LYS A 114 2.44 12.13 -1.32
N THR A 115 1.98 10.94 -0.95
CA THR A 115 1.27 10.77 0.31
C THR A 115 2.15 11.16 1.49
N LEU A 116 3.42 10.84 1.42
CA LEU A 116 4.35 11.12 2.50
C LEU A 116 4.95 12.52 2.43
N ALA A 117 5.02 13.08 1.26
CA ALA A 117 5.62 14.40 1.08
C ALA A 117 4.86 15.50 1.79
N GLU A 118 3.58 15.28 2.02
CA GLU A 118 2.75 16.23 2.74
C GLU A 118 3.33 16.54 4.10
N GLU A 119 3.99 15.57 4.64
CA GLU A 119 4.59 15.66 5.92
C GLU A 119 5.62 16.76 6.00
N GLY A 120 6.40 16.89 4.97
CA GLY A 120 7.45 17.85 4.95
C GLY A 120 6.97 19.25 4.71
N GLY A 121 5.73 19.34 4.30
CA GLY A 121 5.14 20.63 3.95
C GLY A 121 4.93 21.51 5.15
#